data_7d9472b7181eeffa08041dbf9b4c4c40
#
_entry.id   7d9472b7181eeffa08041dbf9b4c4c40
#
_cell.length_a   1.000
_cell.length_b   1.000
_cell.length_c   1.000
_cell.angle_alpha   90.00
_cell.angle_beta   90.00
_cell.angle_gamma   90.00
#
_symmetry.space_group_name_H-M   'P 1'
#
loop_
_entity.id
_entity.type
_entity.pdbx_description
1 polymer ?
#
loop_
_entity_poly.entity_id
_entity_poly.type
_entity_poly.pdbx_seq_one_letter_code
_entity_poly.pdbx_strand_id
1 'polypeptide(L)'
;MPIIEPLDVFKALADPTRRTILDELADRDGQTLFELCTRLLMKHGIDSTRQAISQHLEVLEAAGLVRVKREGRYKFHYLDSAPLKEITDRWPIRD
;
A
#
# COMPACT_ATOMS: atom_id res chain seq x y z
N MET A 1 28.57 0.32 -7.13
CA MET A 1 27.35 0.92 -6.63
C MET A 1 26.26 -0.12 -6.50
N PRO A 2 25.64 -0.26 -5.35
CA PRO A 2 24.53 -1.19 -5.25
C PRO A 2 23.38 -0.71 -6.13
N ILE A 3 22.86 -1.60 -6.92
CA ILE A 3 21.66 -1.34 -7.68
C ILE A 3 20.48 -1.49 -6.70
N ILE A 4 19.78 -0.39 -6.47
CA ILE A 4 18.57 -0.43 -5.66
C ILE A 4 17.46 -0.88 -6.61
N GLU A 5 17.11 -2.14 -6.53
CA GLU A 5 15.97 -2.66 -7.27
C GLU A 5 14.69 -2.23 -6.57
N PRO A 6 13.62 -1.86 -7.31
CA PRO A 6 12.33 -1.64 -6.71
C PRO A 6 11.86 -2.92 -6.03
N LEU A 7 11.16 -2.78 -4.90
CA LEU A 7 10.62 -3.93 -4.20
C LEU A 7 9.65 -4.67 -5.11
N ASP A 8 9.72 -6.00 -5.07
CA ASP A 8 8.87 -6.87 -5.85
C ASP A 8 7.39 -6.69 -5.48
N VAL A 9 6.55 -6.43 -6.47
CA VAL A 9 5.11 -6.25 -6.28
C VAL A 9 4.46 -7.50 -5.68
N PHE A 10 4.95 -8.69 -6.05
CA PHE A 10 4.43 -9.95 -5.51
C PHE A 10 4.67 -10.07 -4.00
N LYS A 11 5.87 -9.70 -3.57
CA LYS A 11 6.21 -9.69 -2.13
C LYS A 11 5.36 -8.68 -1.36
N ALA A 12 5.17 -7.49 -1.93
CA ALA A 12 4.35 -6.47 -1.30
C ALA A 12 2.90 -6.96 -1.11
N LEU A 13 2.37 -7.70 -2.07
CA LEU A 13 1.00 -8.24 -2.02
C LEU A 13 0.89 -9.54 -1.21
N ALA A 14 1.98 -10.14 -0.79
CA ALA A 14 1.95 -11.42 -0.07
C ALA A 14 1.42 -11.29 1.37
N ASP A 15 1.44 -10.12 1.93
CA ASP A 15 0.99 -9.87 3.30
C ASP A 15 -0.48 -9.45 3.32
N PRO A 16 -1.35 -10.12 4.12
CA PRO A 16 -2.77 -9.80 4.14
C PRO A 16 -3.08 -8.40 4.66
N THR A 17 -2.29 -7.89 5.62
CA THR A 17 -2.49 -6.54 6.13
C THR A 17 -2.22 -5.50 5.04
N ARG A 18 -1.17 -5.71 4.25
CA ARG A 18 -0.87 -4.82 3.14
C ARG A 18 -1.98 -4.81 2.08
N ARG A 19 -2.53 -5.99 1.76
CA ARG A 19 -3.69 -6.05 0.84
C ARG A 19 -4.88 -5.28 1.40
N THR A 20 -5.14 -5.40 2.69
CA THR A 20 -6.24 -4.67 3.34
C THR A 20 -6.01 -3.15 3.31
N ILE A 21 -4.75 -2.70 3.47
CA ILE A 21 -4.41 -1.29 3.33
C ILE A 21 -4.75 -0.80 1.91
N LEU A 22 -4.41 -1.58 0.90
CA LEU A 22 -4.75 -1.23 -0.49
C LEU A 22 -6.27 -1.21 -0.72
N ASP A 23 -7.02 -2.13 -0.12
CA ASP A 23 -8.47 -2.13 -0.17
C ASP A 23 -9.06 -0.84 0.43
N GLU A 24 -8.51 -0.39 1.56
CA GLU A 24 -8.94 0.85 2.20
C GLU A 24 -8.65 2.07 1.34
N LEU A 25 -7.47 2.11 0.71
CA LEU A 25 -7.13 3.20 -0.20
C LEU A 25 -7.95 3.16 -1.49
N ALA A 26 -8.32 1.97 -1.96
CA ALA A 26 -9.21 1.84 -3.11
C ALA A 26 -10.61 2.37 -2.80
N ASP A 27 -11.08 2.16 -1.57
CA ASP A 27 -12.37 2.66 -1.10
C ASP A 27 -12.32 4.16 -0.85
N ARG A 28 -11.28 4.64 -0.19
CA ARG A 28 -11.07 6.06 0.08
C ARG A 28 -9.60 6.41 -0.09
N ASP A 29 -9.27 7.04 -1.20
CA ASP A 29 -7.90 7.44 -1.51
C ASP A 29 -7.47 8.67 -0.70
N GLY A 30 -6.17 8.87 -0.54
CA GLY A 30 -5.64 10.06 0.13
C GLY A 30 -5.84 10.05 1.64
N GLN A 31 -5.45 8.97 2.31
CA GLN A 31 -5.57 8.85 3.76
C GLN A 31 -4.24 9.07 4.47
N THR A 32 -4.33 9.68 5.67
CA THR A 32 -3.19 9.78 6.58
C THR A 32 -2.98 8.45 7.30
N LEU A 33 -1.82 8.30 7.93
CA LEU A 33 -1.52 7.12 8.76
C LEU A 33 -2.58 6.94 9.85
N PHE A 34 -2.97 8.03 10.52
CA PHE A 34 -3.99 7.98 11.57
C PHE A 34 -5.32 7.45 11.04
N GLU A 35 -5.76 7.96 9.89
CA GLU A 35 -7.02 7.52 9.27
C GLU A 35 -6.97 6.04 8.90
N LEU A 36 -5.85 5.60 8.32
CA LEU A 36 -5.67 4.19 7.95
C LEU A 36 -5.70 3.29 9.19
N CYS A 37 -4.96 3.65 10.24
CA CYS A 37 -4.95 2.87 11.49
C CYS A 37 -6.34 2.76 12.08
N THR A 38 -7.09 3.86 12.11
CA THR A 38 -8.45 3.88 12.64
C THR A 38 -9.38 2.97 11.84
N ARG A 39 -9.32 3.03 10.52
CA ARG A 39 -10.17 2.21 9.65
C ARG A 39 -9.80 0.74 9.70
N LEU A 40 -8.52 0.44 9.75
CA LEU A 40 -8.05 -0.94 9.87
C LEU A 40 -8.57 -1.57 11.16
N LEU A 41 -8.55 -0.82 12.26
CA LEU A 41 -9.09 -1.29 13.53
C LEU A 41 -10.61 -1.43 13.48
N MET A 42 -11.31 -0.38 13.06
CA MET A 42 -12.78 -0.31 13.16
C MET A 42 -13.50 -1.19 12.13
N LYS A 43 -12.97 -1.30 10.92
CA LYS A 43 -13.61 -2.03 9.83
C LYS A 43 -13.11 -3.47 9.68
N HIS A 44 -11.85 -3.72 10.03
CA HIS A 44 -11.19 -5.00 9.76
C HIS A 44 -10.67 -5.70 11.01
N GLY A 45 -10.81 -5.09 12.18
CA GLY A 45 -10.33 -5.66 13.43
C GLY A 45 -8.81 -5.81 13.48
N ILE A 46 -8.07 -5.05 12.66
CA ILE A 46 -6.61 -5.10 12.65
C ILE A 46 -6.08 -4.11 13.67
N ASP A 47 -5.66 -4.64 14.82
CA ASP A 47 -5.10 -3.86 15.93
C ASP A 47 -3.58 -3.91 15.87
N SER A 48 -3.00 -3.17 14.94
CA SER A 48 -1.56 -3.06 14.78
C SER A 48 -1.07 -1.71 15.27
N THR A 49 0.20 -1.65 15.69
CA THR A 49 0.81 -0.38 16.08
C THR A 49 0.95 0.53 14.86
N ARG A 50 0.99 1.85 15.12
CA ARG A 50 1.28 2.83 14.07
C ARG A 50 2.58 2.53 13.36
N GLN A 51 3.60 2.12 14.11
CA GLN A 51 4.90 1.79 13.55
C GLN A 51 4.80 0.61 12.58
N ALA A 52 4.04 -0.43 12.94
CA ALA A 52 3.84 -1.58 12.06
C ALA A 52 3.11 -1.18 10.77
N ILE A 53 2.05 -0.39 10.88
CA ILE A 53 1.32 0.08 9.69
C ILE A 53 2.21 1.00 8.84
N SER A 54 3.00 1.87 9.47
CA SER A 54 3.95 2.73 8.77
C SER A 54 4.95 1.90 7.97
N GLN A 55 5.46 0.79 8.54
CA GLN A 55 6.37 -0.11 7.83
C GLN A 55 5.70 -0.79 6.65
N HIS A 56 4.44 -1.21 6.79
CA HIS A 56 3.69 -1.76 5.67
C HIS A 56 3.51 -0.74 4.54
N LEU A 57 3.24 0.51 4.89
CA LEU A 57 3.13 1.59 3.90
C LEU A 57 4.45 1.84 3.19
N GLU A 58 5.58 1.76 3.90
CA GLU A 58 6.91 1.91 3.28
C GLU A 58 7.15 0.79 2.27
N VAL A 59 6.78 -0.44 2.59
CA VAL A 59 6.91 -1.58 1.67
C VAL A 59 6.04 -1.35 0.42
N LEU A 60 4.81 -0.91 0.59
CA LEU A 60 3.89 -0.63 -0.52
C LEU A 60 4.40 0.53 -1.38
N GLU A 61 4.95 1.57 -0.75
CA GLU A 61 5.53 2.71 -1.46
C GLU A 61 6.76 2.27 -2.28
N ALA A 62 7.64 1.46 -1.69
CA ALA A 62 8.82 0.94 -2.37
C ALA A 62 8.45 0.06 -3.57
N ALA A 63 7.31 -0.62 -3.52
CA ALA A 63 6.79 -1.42 -4.64
C ALA A 63 6.03 -0.57 -5.69
N GLY A 64 5.88 0.73 -5.43
CA GLY A 64 5.15 1.62 -6.33
C GLY A 64 3.63 1.53 -6.23
N LEU A 65 3.11 0.77 -5.26
CA LEU A 65 1.66 0.58 -5.07
C LEU A 65 1.01 1.68 -4.25
N VAL A 66 1.80 2.44 -3.53
CA VAL A 66 1.36 3.60 -2.76
C VAL A 66 2.21 4.79 -3.13
N ARG A 67 1.57 5.92 -3.36
CA ARG A 67 2.23 7.22 -3.57
C ARG A 67 1.92 8.11 -2.39
N VAL A 68 2.86 8.98 -2.06
CA VAL A 68 2.75 9.86 -0.90
C VAL A 68 2.77 11.30 -1.36
N LYS A 69 1.85 12.08 -0.80
CA LYS A 69 1.82 13.54 -0.99
C LYS A 69 1.89 14.20 0.37
N ARG A 70 2.83 15.11 0.53
CA ARG A 70 2.97 15.88 1.78
C ARG A 70 2.28 17.23 1.62
N GLU A 71 1.48 17.59 2.61
CA GLU A 71 0.85 18.91 2.73
C GLU A 71 1.00 19.37 4.18
N GLY A 72 1.87 20.37 4.39
CA GLY A 72 2.18 20.83 5.74
C GLY A 72 2.75 19.71 6.60
N ARG A 73 2.09 19.41 7.70
CA ARG A 73 2.48 18.34 8.63
C ARG A 73 1.97 16.97 8.22
N TYR A 74 1.06 16.92 7.24
CA TYR A 74 0.34 15.71 6.91
C TYR A 74 0.97 15.01 5.72
N LYS A 75 0.93 13.71 5.78
CA LYS A 75 1.38 12.81 4.73
C LYS A 75 0.18 11.98 4.30
N PHE A 76 -0.24 12.18 3.05
CA PHE A 76 -1.41 11.51 2.49
C PHE A 76 -0.95 10.37 1.58
N HIS A 77 -1.63 9.23 1.70
CA HIS A 77 -1.29 8.02 0.97
C HIS A 77 -2.33 7.76 -0.12
N TYR A 78 -1.85 7.46 -1.32
CA TYR A 78 -2.69 7.21 -2.48
C TYR A 78 -2.37 5.86 -3.09
N LEU A 79 -3.40 5.14 -3.50
CA LEU A 79 -3.23 3.89 -4.24
C LEU A 79 -2.70 4.20 -5.65
N ASP A 80 -1.67 3.47 -6.05
CA ASP A 80 -1.22 3.45 -7.43
C ASP A 80 -1.27 2.01 -7.92
N SER A 81 -2.25 1.70 -8.76
CA SER A 81 -2.43 0.34 -9.27
C SER A 81 -1.58 0.02 -10.49
N ALA A 82 -0.83 0.99 -11.03
CA ALA A 82 -0.02 0.78 -12.23
C ALA A 82 0.94 -0.42 -12.13
N PRO A 83 1.63 -0.67 -10.99
CA PRO A 83 2.51 -1.83 -10.88
C PRO A 83 1.80 -3.18 -11.01
N LEU A 84 0.48 -3.24 -10.80
CA LEU A 84 -0.30 -4.48 -10.95
C LEU A 84 -0.32 -4.97 -12.40
N LYS A 85 -0.02 -4.10 -13.34
CA LYS A 85 0.09 -4.46 -14.76
C LYS A 85 1.15 -5.54 -14.98
N GLU A 86 2.21 -5.57 -14.17
CA GLU A 86 3.23 -6.61 -14.23
C GLU A 86 2.63 -8.01 -14.10
N ILE A 87 1.59 -8.14 -13.26
CA ILE A 87 0.93 -9.43 -13.04
C ILE A 87 0.14 -9.86 -14.28
N THR A 88 -0.66 -8.96 -14.83
CA THR A 88 -1.49 -9.24 -16.01
C THR A 88 -0.66 -9.34 -17.28
N ASP A 89 0.48 -8.67 -17.35
CA ASP A 89 1.42 -8.83 -18.48
C ASP A 89 2.08 -10.20 -18.44
N ARG A 90 2.36 -10.71 -17.25
CA ARG A 90 2.96 -12.05 -17.07
C ARG A 90 1.96 -13.16 -17.31
N TRP A 91 0.74 -13.00 -16.84
CA TRP A 91 -0.36 -13.93 -17.05
C TRP A 91 -1.57 -13.18 -17.59
N PRO A 92 -1.65 -13.02 -18.92
CA PRO A 92 -2.73 -12.24 -19.51
C PRO A 92 -4.11 -12.83 -19.23
N ILE A 93 -5.08 -11.94 -19.06
CA ILE A 93 -6.47 -12.36 -18.85
C ILE A 93 -6.95 -12.99 -20.16
N ARG A 94 -7.58 -14.15 -20.04
CA ARG A 94 -8.17 -14.88 -21.18
C ARG A 94 -9.69 -14.80 -21.09
N ASP A 95 -10.28 -14.57 -22.23
CA ASP A 95 -11.75 -14.58 -22.36
C ASP A 95 -12.28 -16.00 -22.53
#